data_5212952bb05907dc3c9220956cc4f99c
#
_entry.id   5212952bb05907dc3c9220956cc4f99c
#
_cell.length_a   1.000
_cell.length_b   1.000
_cell.length_c   1.000
_cell.angle_alpha   90.00
_cell.angle_beta   90.00
_cell.angle_gamma   90.00
#
_symmetry.space_group_name_H-M   'P 1'
#
loop_
_entity.id
_entity.type
_entity.pdbx_description
1 polymer ?
#
loop_
_entity_poly.entity_id
_entity_poly.type
_entity_poly.pdbx_seq_one_letter_code
_entity_poly.pdbx_strand_id
1 'polypeptide(L)'
;METLQTSKASALPGDVTGKGTHKLGLLAMAAASGIAVANIYYNQPMLGIIEAEFPGQSAATLIPTATQLGYALGLFLLLPLGDILHRKPLIVGQFVVLAVALALAAIAPSAWTLVIASLVVGASATVAQQIVPFAASLATPEKRGATIGTVMAGVLAGILFSRTLSGFVGEHGGWREMFWIGVPLALVAAVLMFVTLPHHRATSSMPYGKALRSLAHLWTRFPTLRMATFVQAALFASFTAFWTILALYLQGPRFNLGADVAGLFGIVGAVGVFAAPLAGRVADKHGPSFVVWGGAILTLVAWVVFGLWGAIAGLIVGVIVLDFGIQSALVSNQHLIYALDQQARSRLNTIFMTGMFLGGSFGSAVATVAWSQGEWTGVSILGGMLAIIALLVLVLGRNRSSAASSKHEGS
;
A
#
# COMPACT_ATOMS: atom_id res chain seq x y z
N MET A 1 46.09 50.52 -19.95
CA MET A 1 45.78 49.71 -21.14
C MET A 1 45.55 48.29 -20.65
N GLU A 2 44.35 48.01 -20.19
CA GLU A 2 43.94 46.68 -19.68
C GLU A 2 42.79 46.17 -20.58
N THR A 3 43.07 45.10 -21.27
CA THR A 3 42.16 44.48 -22.23
C THR A 3 41.16 43.60 -21.49
N LEU A 4 39.90 44.04 -21.48
CA LEU A 4 38.73 43.26 -21.07
C LEU A 4 38.51 42.10 -22.04
N GLN A 5 38.81 40.87 -21.61
CA GLN A 5 38.35 39.64 -22.26
C GLN A 5 36.91 39.35 -21.82
N THR A 6 35.98 39.64 -22.69
CA THR A 6 34.58 39.18 -22.58
C THR A 6 34.52 37.70 -22.90
N SER A 7 34.33 36.87 -21.87
CA SER A 7 33.98 35.44 -22.01
C SER A 7 32.56 35.33 -22.59
N LYS A 8 32.49 34.90 -23.84
CA LYS A 8 31.22 34.42 -24.45
C LYS A 8 30.79 33.14 -23.76
N ALA A 9 29.80 33.24 -22.89
CA ALA A 9 29.02 32.09 -22.44
C ALA A 9 28.31 31.50 -23.67
N SER A 10 28.73 30.32 -24.09
CA SER A 10 28.04 29.53 -25.13
C SER A 10 26.67 29.10 -24.58
N ALA A 11 25.62 29.70 -25.11
CA ALA A 11 24.26 29.25 -24.92
C ALA A 11 24.15 27.83 -25.47
N LEU A 12 23.78 26.88 -24.63
CA LEU A 12 23.39 25.52 -25.01
C LEU A 12 22.12 25.59 -25.86
N PRO A 13 21.99 24.77 -26.91
CA PRO A 13 20.85 24.87 -27.82
C PRO A 13 19.55 24.42 -27.14
N GLY A 14 18.59 25.27 -27.26
CA GLY A 14 17.16 25.28 -27.05
C GLY A 14 16.43 24.02 -26.69
N ASP A 15 15.83 24.18 -25.55
CA ASP A 15 14.75 23.36 -24.99
C ASP A 15 13.39 23.81 -25.58
N VAL A 16 13.01 23.30 -26.74
CA VAL A 16 11.72 23.60 -27.39
C VAL A 16 10.74 22.39 -27.34
N THR A 17 11.19 21.21 -26.87
CA THR A 17 10.36 20.00 -26.81
C THR A 17 9.89 19.62 -25.38
N GLY A 18 10.26 20.39 -24.35
CA GLY A 18 10.21 19.97 -22.95
C GLY A 18 8.83 19.95 -22.27
N LYS A 19 7.88 20.81 -22.64
CA LYS A 19 6.65 20.96 -21.83
C LYS A 19 5.58 19.90 -22.06
N GLY A 20 5.46 19.37 -23.27
CA GLY A 20 4.45 18.35 -23.61
C GLY A 20 4.88 16.96 -23.17
N THR A 21 6.12 16.60 -23.41
CA THR A 21 6.72 15.32 -23.04
C THR A 21 6.78 15.13 -21.51
N HIS A 22 6.99 16.19 -20.74
CA HIS A 22 6.98 16.16 -19.28
C HIS A 22 5.60 15.83 -18.66
N LYS A 23 4.51 16.37 -19.23
CA LYS A 23 3.14 16.09 -18.77
C LYS A 23 2.71 14.67 -19.10
N LEU A 24 3.00 14.20 -20.31
CA LEU A 24 2.68 12.83 -20.75
C LEU A 24 3.42 11.80 -19.91
N GLY A 25 4.71 12.02 -19.63
CA GLY A 25 5.51 11.14 -18.75
C GLY A 25 4.96 11.08 -17.32
N LEU A 26 4.49 12.20 -16.77
CA LEU A 26 3.88 12.23 -15.45
C LEU A 26 2.55 11.47 -15.39
N LEU A 27 1.70 11.64 -16.39
CA LEU A 27 0.45 10.89 -16.50
C LEU A 27 0.70 9.40 -16.71
N ALA A 28 1.70 9.04 -17.52
CA ALA A 28 2.12 7.64 -17.68
C ALA A 28 2.60 7.02 -16.36
N MET A 29 3.38 7.76 -15.57
CA MET A 29 3.81 7.31 -14.23
C MET A 29 2.62 7.16 -13.28
N ALA A 30 1.65 8.07 -13.31
CA ALA A 30 0.44 7.97 -12.51
C ALA A 30 -0.40 6.74 -12.90
N ALA A 31 -0.65 6.53 -14.19
CA ALA A 31 -1.38 5.38 -14.71
C ALA A 31 -0.68 4.06 -14.39
N ALA A 32 0.64 3.97 -14.63
CA ALA A 32 1.43 2.78 -14.32
C ALA A 32 1.41 2.45 -12.83
N SER A 33 1.51 3.47 -11.95
CA SER A 33 1.43 3.27 -10.49
C SER A 33 0.05 2.76 -10.07
N GLY A 34 -1.02 3.28 -10.68
CA GLY A 34 -2.39 2.81 -10.45
C GLY A 34 -2.58 1.36 -10.89
N ILE A 35 -2.12 1.01 -12.10
CA ILE A 35 -2.17 -0.37 -12.62
C ILE A 35 -1.40 -1.32 -11.70
N ALA A 36 -0.21 -0.94 -11.24
CA ALA A 36 0.59 -1.79 -10.36
C ALA A 36 -0.12 -2.08 -9.03
N VAL A 37 -0.60 -1.03 -8.35
CA VAL A 37 -1.24 -1.16 -7.03
C VAL A 37 -2.58 -1.88 -7.13
N ALA A 38 -3.33 -1.72 -8.22
CA ALA A 38 -4.60 -2.39 -8.44
C ALA A 38 -4.51 -3.90 -8.26
N ASN A 39 -3.40 -4.51 -8.70
CA ASN A 39 -3.19 -5.96 -8.64
C ASN A 39 -3.13 -6.55 -7.21
N ILE A 40 -2.86 -5.71 -6.19
CA ILE A 40 -2.83 -6.18 -4.80
C ILE A 40 -4.24 -6.50 -4.29
N TYR A 41 -5.27 -5.90 -4.89
CA TYR A 41 -6.63 -5.91 -4.39
C TYR A 41 -7.61 -6.72 -5.25
N TYR A 42 -7.20 -7.22 -6.43
CA TYR A 42 -8.07 -7.96 -7.35
C TYR A 42 -8.70 -9.20 -6.71
N ASN A 43 -7.94 -9.94 -5.90
CA ASN A 43 -8.39 -11.20 -5.32
C ASN A 43 -9.45 -11.03 -4.21
N GLN A 44 -9.52 -9.87 -3.55
CA GLN A 44 -10.38 -9.69 -2.38
C GLN A 44 -11.88 -9.85 -2.68
N PRO A 45 -12.49 -9.15 -3.67
CA PRO A 45 -13.91 -9.34 -3.97
C PRO A 45 -14.21 -10.71 -4.58
N MET A 46 -13.24 -11.33 -5.24
CA MET A 46 -13.42 -12.62 -5.93
C MET A 46 -13.13 -13.84 -5.05
N LEU A 47 -12.76 -13.65 -3.77
CA LEU A 47 -12.26 -14.73 -2.93
C LEU A 47 -13.25 -15.88 -2.81
N GLY A 48 -14.54 -15.61 -2.64
CA GLY A 48 -15.56 -16.65 -2.56
C GLY A 48 -15.75 -17.43 -3.86
N ILE A 49 -15.65 -16.76 -5.02
CA ILE A 49 -15.71 -17.43 -6.34
C ILE A 49 -14.48 -18.34 -6.52
N ILE A 50 -13.30 -17.88 -6.10
CA ILE A 50 -12.07 -18.67 -6.17
C ILE A 50 -12.15 -19.88 -5.23
N GLU A 51 -12.64 -19.71 -4.01
CA GLU A 51 -12.80 -20.80 -3.04
C GLU A 51 -13.78 -21.85 -3.55
N ALA A 52 -14.88 -21.44 -4.17
CA ALA A 52 -15.87 -22.35 -4.73
C ALA A 52 -15.31 -23.22 -5.88
N GLU A 53 -14.33 -22.72 -6.63
CA GLU A 53 -13.69 -23.49 -7.72
C GLU A 53 -12.66 -24.50 -7.22
N PHE A 54 -12.10 -24.32 -6.02
CA PHE A 54 -11.12 -25.21 -5.43
C PHE A 54 -11.64 -25.90 -4.15
N PRO A 55 -12.73 -26.71 -4.25
CA PRO A 55 -13.35 -27.32 -3.08
C PRO A 55 -12.35 -28.24 -2.35
N GLY A 56 -12.31 -28.09 -1.02
CA GLY A 56 -11.39 -28.85 -0.17
C GLY A 56 -9.93 -28.36 -0.16
N GLN A 57 -9.60 -27.33 -0.92
CA GLN A 57 -8.28 -26.70 -0.90
C GLN A 57 -8.31 -25.43 -0.04
N SER A 58 -8.04 -25.58 1.26
CA SER A 58 -7.97 -24.44 2.21
C SER A 58 -6.95 -23.35 1.82
N ALA A 59 -6.03 -23.65 0.90
CA ALA A 59 -5.07 -22.70 0.38
C ALA A 59 -5.72 -21.54 -0.39
N ALA A 60 -6.94 -21.69 -0.92
CA ALA A 60 -7.64 -20.62 -1.63
C ALA A 60 -7.83 -19.37 -0.76
N THR A 61 -8.12 -19.53 0.52
CA THR A 61 -8.29 -18.43 1.47
C THR A 61 -6.99 -17.70 1.80
N LEU A 62 -5.82 -18.28 1.47
CA LEU A 62 -4.50 -17.68 1.68
C LEU A 62 -4.04 -16.77 0.54
N ILE A 63 -4.80 -16.65 -0.54
CA ILE A 63 -4.44 -15.84 -1.72
C ILE A 63 -4.23 -14.36 -1.35
N PRO A 64 -5.15 -13.69 -0.63
CA PRO A 64 -4.93 -12.32 -0.19
C PRO A 64 -3.72 -12.19 0.75
N THR A 65 -3.52 -13.16 1.64
CA THR A 65 -2.35 -13.26 2.53
C THR A 65 -1.05 -13.32 1.74
N ALA A 66 -0.97 -14.18 0.73
CA ALA A 66 0.20 -14.32 -0.14
C ALA A 66 0.51 -13.04 -0.91
N THR A 67 -0.51 -12.36 -1.42
CA THR A 67 -0.34 -11.09 -2.13
C THR A 67 0.22 -10.00 -1.21
N GLN A 68 -0.29 -9.87 0.01
CA GLN A 68 0.20 -8.92 1.02
C GLN A 68 1.63 -9.26 1.45
N LEU A 69 1.93 -10.54 1.68
CA LEU A 69 3.28 -11.02 2.02
C LEU A 69 4.27 -10.74 0.88
N GLY A 70 3.86 -11.05 -0.35
CA GLY A 70 4.64 -10.73 -1.54
C GLY A 70 4.97 -9.25 -1.64
N TYR A 71 3.98 -8.39 -1.40
CA TYR A 71 4.19 -6.94 -1.40
C TYR A 71 5.17 -6.50 -0.29
N ALA A 72 5.04 -7.03 0.93
CA ALA A 72 5.99 -6.77 2.01
C ALA A 72 7.42 -7.19 1.65
N LEU A 73 7.59 -8.39 1.08
CA LEU A 73 8.88 -8.89 0.61
C LEU A 73 9.45 -8.02 -0.52
N GLY A 74 8.61 -7.61 -1.47
CA GLY A 74 8.99 -6.70 -2.55
C GLY A 74 9.45 -5.33 -2.04
N LEU A 75 8.76 -4.76 -1.05
CA LEU A 75 9.18 -3.51 -0.40
C LEU A 75 10.55 -3.67 0.27
N PHE A 76 10.77 -4.75 0.98
CA PHE A 76 12.02 -4.98 1.70
C PHE A 76 13.19 -5.29 0.77
N LEU A 77 12.96 -6.11 -0.27
CA LEU A 77 14.02 -6.62 -1.16
C LEU A 77 14.19 -5.75 -2.41
N LEU A 78 13.10 -5.34 -3.08
CA LEU A 78 13.20 -4.70 -4.39
C LEU A 78 13.31 -3.18 -4.30
N LEU A 79 12.73 -2.55 -3.27
CA LEU A 79 12.77 -1.09 -3.15
C LEU A 79 14.20 -0.55 -2.98
N PRO A 80 15.09 -1.14 -2.15
CA PRO A 80 16.49 -0.71 -2.06
C PRO A 80 17.29 -0.88 -3.36
N LEU A 81 16.87 -1.80 -4.25
CA LEU A 81 17.51 -1.95 -5.56
C LEU A 81 17.33 -0.72 -6.45
N GLY A 82 16.24 0.03 -6.28
CA GLY A 82 15.98 1.27 -7.02
C GLY A 82 16.98 2.39 -6.76
N ASP A 83 17.75 2.33 -5.67
CA ASP A 83 18.82 3.27 -5.36
C ASP A 83 20.18 2.82 -5.94
N ILE A 84 20.32 1.53 -6.26
CA ILE A 84 21.58 0.88 -6.66
C ILE A 84 21.62 0.59 -8.16
N LEU A 85 20.46 0.18 -8.72
CA LEU A 85 20.33 -0.18 -10.13
C LEU A 85 19.77 0.99 -10.94
N HIS A 86 19.89 0.89 -12.26
CA HIS A 86 19.22 1.82 -13.16
C HIS A 86 17.70 1.65 -13.01
N ARG A 87 17.00 2.72 -12.62
CA ARG A 87 15.57 2.66 -12.28
C ARG A 87 14.67 2.24 -13.44
N LYS A 88 14.97 2.70 -14.67
CA LYS A 88 14.17 2.36 -15.85
C LYS A 88 14.10 0.86 -16.12
N PRO A 89 15.21 0.11 -16.31
CA PRO A 89 15.15 -1.33 -16.54
C PRO A 89 14.56 -2.10 -15.36
N LEU A 90 14.78 -1.63 -14.12
CA LEU A 90 14.22 -2.24 -12.93
C LEU A 90 12.67 -2.11 -12.91
N ILE A 91 12.14 -0.92 -13.17
CA ILE A 91 10.69 -0.65 -13.23
C ILE A 91 10.05 -1.46 -14.37
N VAL A 92 10.63 -1.41 -15.57
CA VAL A 92 10.11 -2.16 -16.73
C VAL A 92 10.15 -3.66 -16.48
N GLY A 93 11.26 -4.17 -15.93
CA GLY A 93 11.41 -5.59 -15.59
C GLY A 93 10.37 -6.05 -14.58
N GLN A 94 10.07 -5.24 -13.54
CA GLN A 94 9.04 -5.58 -12.57
C GLN A 94 7.64 -5.65 -13.20
N PHE A 95 7.29 -4.76 -14.15
CA PHE A 95 6.01 -4.87 -14.88
C PHE A 95 5.94 -6.10 -15.78
N VAL A 96 7.05 -6.50 -16.40
CA VAL A 96 7.11 -7.75 -17.18
C VAL A 96 6.92 -8.96 -16.27
N VAL A 97 7.59 -9.01 -15.11
CA VAL A 97 7.41 -10.08 -14.12
C VAL A 97 5.96 -10.08 -13.60
N LEU A 98 5.37 -8.90 -13.37
CA LEU A 98 3.97 -8.78 -12.98
C LEU A 98 3.04 -9.39 -14.04
N ALA A 99 3.24 -9.08 -15.32
CA ALA A 99 2.44 -9.65 -16.41
C ALA A 99 2.56 -11.17 -16.47
N VAL A 100 3.77 -11.72 -16.32
CA VAL A 100 3.99 -13.17 -16.29
C VAL A 100 3.30 -13.78 -15.07
N ALA A 101 3.43 -13.19 -13.89
CA ALA A 101 2.78 -13.67 -12.67
C ALA A 101 1.25 -13.66 -12.77
N LEU A 102 0.67 -12.63 -13.40
CA LEU A 102 -0.77 -12.54 -13.68
C LEU A 102 -1.22 -13.63 -14.66
N ALA A 103 -0.45 -13.89 -15.72
CA ALA A 103 -0.76 -14.98 -16.64
C ALA A 103 -0.70 -16.34 -15.95
N LEU A 104 0.31 -16.57 -15.08
CA LEU A 104 0.40 -17.80 -14.28
C LEU A 104 -0.78 -17.92 -13.29
N ALA A 105 -1.22 -16.81 -12.71
CA ALA A 105 -2.41 -16.78 -11.86
C ALA A 105 -3.66 -17.15 -12.66
N ALA A 106 -3.84 -16.58 -13.86
CA ALA A 106 -5.00 -16.83 -14.71
C ALA A 106 -5.14 -18.31 -15.15
N ILE A 107 -4.02 -18.99 -15.36
CA ILE A 107 -4.01 -20.41 -15.76
C ILE A 107 -3.79 -21.38 -14.58
N ALA A 108 -3.83 -20.91 -13.35
CA ALA A 108 -3.53 -21.71 -12.16
C ALA A 108 -4.45 -22.95 -12.07
N PRO A 109 -3.89 -24.18 -12.04
CA PRO A 109 -4.67 -25.41 -11.96
C PRO A 109 -5.06 -25.79 -10.52
N SER A 110 -4.50 -25.13 -9.51
CA SER A 110 -4.75 -25.41 -8.11
C SER A 110 -4.64 -24.15 -7.26
N ALA A 111 -5.25 -24.16 -6.07
CA ALA A 111 -5.15 -23.04 -5.13
C ALA A 111 -3.70 -22.74 -4.75
N TRP A 112 -2.83 -23.74 -4.58
CA TRP A 112 -1.43 -23.55 -4.26
C TRP A 112 -0.64 -22.83 -5.37
N THR A 113 -0.88 -23.17 -6.63
CA THR A 113 -0.25 -22.45 -7.75
C THR A 113 -0.71 -21.00 -7.81
N LEU A 114 -1.98 -20.74 -7.50
CA LEU A 114 -2.52 -19.39 -7.43
C LEU A 114 -1.92 -18.59 -6.24
N VAL A 115 -1.70 -19.24 -5.09
CA VAL A 115 -1.03 -18.64 -3.92
C VAL A 115 0.40 -18.21 -4.28
N ILE A 116 1.17 -19.08 -4.93
CA ILE A 116 2.54 -18.78 -5.36
C ILE A 116 2.56 -17.65 -6.40
N ALA A 117 1.68 -17.70 -7.39
CA ALA A 117 1.54 -16.62 -8.38
C ALA A 117 1.17 -15.30 -7.72
N SER A 118 0.23 -15.31 -6.76
CA SER A 118 -0.21 -14.12 -6.01
C SER A 118 0.91 -13.51 -5.16
N LEU A 119 1.80 -14.31 -4.59
CA LEU A 119 2.99 -13.83 -3.89
C LEU A 119 3.91 -13.06 -4.84
N VAL A 120 4.13 -13.57 -6.07
CA VAL A 120 4.95 -12.89 -7.09
C VAL A 120 4.25 -11.64 -7.62
N VAL A 121 2.91 -11.68 -7.82
CA VAL A 121 2.10 -10.49 -8.16
C VAL A 121 2.30 -9.40 -7.10
N GLY A 122 2.16 -9.74 -5.82
CA GLY A 122 2.37 -8.80 -4.73
C GLY A 122 3.77 -8.19 -4.73
N ALA A 123 4.81 -9.02 -4.85
CA ALA A 123 6.20 -8.56 -4.89
C ALA A 123 6.47 -7.61 -6.07
N SER A 124 5.95 -7.94 -7.25
CA SER A 124 6.15 -7.14 -8.47
C SER A 124 5.36 -5.83 -8.45
N ALA A 125 4.17 -5.81 -7.82
CA ALA A 125 3.32 -4.63 -7.70
C ALA A 125 3.96 -3.50 -6.86
N THR A 126 5.01 -3.80 -6.09
CA THR A 126 5.82 -2.78 -5.37
C THR A 126 6.49 -1.78 -6.30
N VAL A 127 6.50 -2.01 -7.60
CA VAL A 127 7.00 -1.06 -8.61
C VAL A 127 6.37 0.33 -8.47
N ALA A 128 5.12 0.44 -8.03
CA ALA A 128 4.46 1.72 -7.73
C ALA A 128 5.25 2.55 -6.69
N GLN A 129 5.82 1.90 -5.68
CA GLN A 129 6.60 2.56 -4.64
C GLN A 129 7.98 3.03 -5.13
N GLN A 130 8.45 2.55 -6.27
CA GLN A 130 9.66 3.05 -6.93
C GLN A 130 9.35 4.23 -7.86
N ILE A 131 8.17 4.23 -8.50
CA ILE A 131 7.76 5.29 -9.43
C ILE A 131 7.56 6.61 -8.68
N VAL A 132 6.93 6.62 -7.51
CA VAL A 132 6.62 7.84 -6.74
C VAL A 132 7.88 8.66 -6.42
N PRO A 133 8.94 8.11 -5.77
CA PRO A 133 10.16 8.86 -5.50
C PRO A 133 10.93 9.18 -6.78
N PHE A 134 10.82 8.36 -7.83
CA PHE A 134 11.44 8.64 -9.10
C PHE A 134 10.80 9.85 -9.78
N ALA A 135 9.49 9.92 -9.84
CA ALA A 135 8.77 11.09 -10.34
C ALA A 135 9.14 12.36 -9.57
N ALA A 136 9.23 12.27 -8.24
CA ALA A 136 9.67 13.37 -7.39
C ALA A 136 11.10 13.86 -7.69
N SER A 137 12.01 12.94 -8.08
CA SER A 137 13.39 13.27 -8.43
C SER A 137 13.54 13.95 -9.79
N LEU A 138 12.56 13.76 -10.68
CA LEU A 138 12.52 14.40 -12.01
C LEU A 138 11.88 15.80 -11.99
N ALA A 139 11.20 16.15 -10.90
CA ALA A 139 10.51 17.43 -10.75
C ALA A 139 11.42 18.50 -10.17
N THR A 140 11.21 19.77 -10.58
CA THR A 140 11.82 20.92 -9.91
C THR A 140 11.33 21.06 -8.47
N PRO A 141 12.08 21.67 -7.55
CA PRO A 141 11.69 21.82 -6.15
C PRO A 141 10.27 22.38 -5.97
N GLU A 142 9.88 23.37 -6.80
CA GLU A 142 8.59 24.07 -6.74
C GLU A 142 7.43 23.16 -7.19
N LYS A 143 7.68 22.21 -8.10
CA LYS A 143 6.66 21.32 -8.68
C LYS A 143 6.64 19.93 -8.04
N ARG A 144 7.58 19.62 -7.14
CA ARG A 144 7.74 18.28 -6.55
C ARG A 144 6.47 17.81 -5.84
N GLY A 145 5.83 18.67 -5.07
CA GLY A 145 4.58 18.34 -4.38
C GLY A 145 3.43 18.02 -5.35
N ALA A 146 3.25 18.83 -6.40
CA ALA A 146 2.23 18.59 -7.42
C ALA A 146 2.50 17.29 -8.20
N THR A 147 3.78 17.00 -8.50
CA THR A 147 4.19 15.76 -9.19
C THR A 147 3.86 14.53 -8.35
N ILE A 148 4.24 14.52 -7.07
CA ILE A 148 3.89 13.44 -6.14
C ILE A 148 2.38 13.29 -6.05
N GLY A 149 1.65 14.41 -5.90
CA GLY A 149 0.18 14.41 -5.84
C GLY A 149 -0.46 13.76 -7.06
N THR A 150 0.02 14.05 -8.26
CA THR A 150 -0.50 13.45 -9.51
C THR A 150 -0.25 11.95 -9.55
N VAL A 151 0.95 11.46 -9.19
CA VAL A 151 1.24 10.02 -9.18
C VAL A 151 0.42 9.32 -8.10
N MET A 152 0.29 9.92 -6.91
CA MET A 152 -0.53 9.39 -5.83
C MET A 152 -2.02 9.35 -6.17
N ALA A 153 -2.52 10.31 -6.94
CA ALA A 153 -3.89 10.25 -7.46
C ALA A 153 -4.10 9.03 -8.36
N GLY A 154 -3.10 8.68 -9.19
CA GLY A 154 -3.11 7.44 -9.97
C GLY A 154 -3.14 6.19 -9.09
N VAL A 155 -2.31 6.15 -8.03
CA VAL A 155 -2.31 5.06 -7.04
C VAL A 155 -3.68 4.90 -6.39
N LEU A 156 -4.27 6.00 -5.91
CA LEU A 156 -5.57 5.99 -5.25
C LEU A 156 -6.70 5.56 -6.19
N ALA A 157 -6.67 6.04 -7.45
CA ALA A 157 -7.60 5.59 -8.48
C ALA A 157 -7.46 4.08 -8.72
N GLY A 158 -6.23 3.56 -8.80
CA GLY A 158 -5.95 2.14 -8.92
C GLY A 158 -6.55 1.31 -7.78
N ILE A 159 -6.38 1.75 -6.55
CA ILE A 159 -6.96 1.10 -5.35
C ILE A 159 -8.50 1.08 -5.43
N LEU A 160 -9.08 2.22 -5.78
CA LEU A 160 -10.53 2.39 -5.84
C LEU A 160 -11.16 1.51 -6.93
N PHE A 161 -10.67 1.66 -8.16
CA PHE A 161 -11.25 0.94 -9.29
C PHE A 161 -10.94 -0.56 -9.29
N SER A 162 -9.84 -0.98 -8.66
CA SER A 162 -9.44 -2.39 -8.64
C SER A 162 -10.48 -3.31 -8.06
N ARG A 163 -11.04 -2.96 -6.90
CA ARG A 163 -12.05 -3.80 -6.22
C ARG A 163 -13.36 -3.83 -6.99
N THR A 164 -13.81 -2.67 -7.46
CA THR A 164 -15.06 -2.57 -8.24
C THR A 164 -14.96 -3.34 -9.55
N LEU A 165 -13.84 -3.14 -10.29
CA LEU A 165 -13.62 -3.84 -11.54
C LEU A 165 -13.49 -5.35 -11.34
N SER A 166 -12.69 -5.78 -10.36
CA SER A 166 -12.48 -7.21 -10.12
C SER A 166 -13.73 -7.91 -9.58
N GLY A 167 -14.53 -7.24 -8.77
CA GLY A 167 -15.82 -7.77 -8.32
C GLY A 167 -16.78 -7.95 -9.49
N PHE A 168 -16.91 -6.93 -10.35
CA PHE A 168 -17.78 -6.99 -11.54
C PHE A 168 -17.31 -8.06 -12.54
N VAL A 169 -16.04 -8.06 -12.90
CA VAL A 169 -15.49 -9.05 -13.84
C VAL A 169 -15.56 -10.46 -13.26
N GLY A 170 -15.24 -10.62 -11.98
CA GLY A 170 -15.29 -11.90 -11.29
C GLY A 170 -16.70 -12.51 -11.28
N GLU A 171 -17.73 -11.70 -11.02
CA GLU A 171 -19.13 -12.15 -10.99
C GLU A 171 -19.65 -12.56 -12.36
N HIS A 172 -19.33 -11.79 -13.42
CA HIS A 172 -19.93 -11.98 -14.75
C HIS A 172 -19.07 -12.79 -15.72
N GLY A 173 -17.74 -12.76 -15.56
CA GLY A 173 -16.81 -13.43 -16.47
C GLY A 173 -16.00 -14.54 -15.81
N GLY A 174 -15.90 -14.49 -14.49
CA GLY A 174 -15.03 -15.39 -13.72
C GLY A 174 -13.75 -14.72 -13.25
N TRP A 175 -13.17 -15.26 -12.18
CA TRP A 175 -11.97 -14.66 -11.55
C TRP A 175 -10.71 -14.74 -12.45
N ARG A 176 -10.60 -15.74 -13.33
CA ARG A 176 -9.48 -15.88 -14.27
C ARG A 176 -9.42 -14.74 -15.25
N GLU A 177 -10.58 -14.26 -15.71
CA GLU A 177 -10.68 -13.17 -16.68
C GLU A 177 -10.12 -11.86 -16.12
N MET A 178 -10.27 -11.63 -14.83
CA MET A 178 -9.68 -10.46 -14.19
C MET A 178 -8.15 -10.51 -14.24
N PHE A 179 -7.54 -11.65 -13.99
CA PHE A 179 -6.09 -11.82 -14.12
C PHE A 179 -5.63 -11.69 -15.57
N TRP A 180 -6.40 -12.25 -16.54
CA TRP A 180 -6.13 -12.07 -17.97
C TRP A 180 -6.21 -10.60 -18.40
N ILE A 181 -7.15 -9.81 -17.90
CA ILE A 181 -7.23 -8.37 -18.14
C ILE A 181 -6.01 -7.66 -17.53
N GLY A 182 -5.53 -8.12 -16.39
CA GLY A 182 -4.33 -7.58 -15.75
C GLY A 182 -3.06 -7.72 -16.59
N VAL A 183 -2.93 -8.80 -17.41
CA VAL A 183 -1.75 -9.05 -18.25
C VAL A 183 -1.50 -7.91 -19.26
N PRO A 184 -2.42 -7.56 -20.16
CA PRO A 184 -2.19 -6.47 -21.11
C PRO A 184 -2.04 -5.11 -20.40
N LEU A 185 -2.72 -4.88 -19.28
CA LEU A 185 -2.54 -3.65 -18.51
C LEU A 185 -1.12 -3.52 -17.96
N ALA A 186 -0.56 -4.60 -17.42
CA ALA A 186 0.84 -4.63 -16.95
C ALA A 186 1.83 -4.44 -18.10
N LEU A 187 1.59 -5.06 -19.27
CA LEU A 187 2.44 -4.88 -20.45
C LEU A 187 2.36 -3.45 -21.01
N VAL A 188 1.16 -2.86 -21.04
CA VAL A 188 0.98 -1.44 -21.42
C VAL A 188 1.75 -0.53 -20.45
N ALA A 189 1.68 -0.79 -19.14
CA ALA A 189 2.45 -0.04 -18.16
C ALA A 189 3.96 -0.23 -18.38
N ALA A 190 4.44 -1.44 -18.70
CA ALA A 190 5.84 -1.69 -19.05
C ALA A 190 6.29 -0.87 -20.25
N VAL A 191 5.49 -0.87 -21.33
CA VAL A 191 5.77 -0.07 -22.55
C VAL A 191 5.75 1.43 -22.26
N LEU A 192 4.75 1.91 -21.54
CA LEU A 192 4.66 3.31 -21.13
C LEU A 192 5.92 3.74 -20.35
N MET A 193 6.35 2.92 -19.37
CA MET A 193 7.57 3.20 -18.61
C MET A 193 8.82 3.09 -19.47
N PHE A 194 8.87 2.13 -20.39
CA PHE A 194 10.00 2.00 -21.32
C PHE A 194 10.14 3.22 -22.23
N VAL A 195 9.05 3.76 -22.73
CA VAL A 195 9.08 4.91 -23.67
C VAL A 195 9.27 6.24 -22.93
N THR A 196 8.61 6.42 -21.79
CA THR A 196 8.54 7.74 -21.13
C THR A 196 9.63 8.00 -20.10
N LEU A 197 10.20 6.95 -19.47
CA LEU A 197 11.21 7.16 -18.46
C LEU A 197 12.58 7.50 -19.06
N PRO A 198 13.25 8.56 -18.58
CA PRO A 198 14.62 8.87 -18.98
C PRO A 198 15.60 7.82 -18.45
N HIS A 199 16.72 7.69 -19.15
CA HIS A 199 17.85 6.91 -18.63
C HIS A 199 18.47 7.67 -17.47
N HIS A 200 18.26 7.18 -16.27
CA HIS A 200 18.83 7.78 -15.05
C HIS A 200 19.85 6.82 -14.46
N ARG A 201 21.06 7.31 -14.20
CA ARG A 201 22.12 6.52 -13.57
C ARG A 201 21.75 6.25 -12.11
N ALA A 202 22.22 5.12 -11.57
CA ALA A 202 22.09 4.82 -10.16
C ALA A 202 22.59 5.97 -9.29
N THR A 203 21.85 6.29 -8.24
CA THR A 203 22.13 7.42 -7.35
C THR A 203 23.20 7.07 -6.29
N SER A 204 23.42 5.76 -6.07
CA SER A 204 24.31 5.27 -5.02
C SER A 204 25.21 4.15 -5.53
N SER A 205 26.48 4.19 -5.14
CA SER A 205 27.44 3.09 -5.32
C SER A 205 27.46 2.11 -4.13
N MET A 206 26.48 2.21 -3.22
CA MET A 206 26.42 1.39 -2.01
C MET A 206 26.13 -0.09 -2.36
N PRO A 207 26.90 -1.07 -1.86
CA PRO A 207 26.59 -2.47 -2.01
C PRO A 207 25.22 -2.83 -1.41
N TYR A 208 24.47 -3.72 -2.07
CA TYR A 208 23.12 -4.10 -1.66
C TYR A 208 23.03 -4.59 -0.20
N GLY A 209 23.99 -5.41 0.24
CA GLY A 209 24.04 -5.89 1.63
C GLY A 209 24.22 -4.75 2.65
N LYS A 210 24.92 -3.66 2.28
CA LYS A 210 25.02 -2.46 3.14
C LYS A 210 23.71 -1.69 3.18
N ALA A 211 22.97 -1.63 2.06
CA ALA A 211 21.64 -1.02 2.03
C ALA A 211 20.68 -1.75 2.99
N LEU A 212 20.59 -3.08 2.92
CA LEU A 212 19.78 -3.88 3.84
C LEU A 212 20.23 -3.74 5.30
N ARG A 213 21.56 -3.77 5.56
CA ARG A 213 22.07 -3.56 6.92
C ARG A 213 21.72 -2.18 7.47
N SER A 214 21.64 -1.17 6.61
CA SER A 214 21.24 0.18 7.02
C SER A 214 19.76 0.22 7.48
N LEU A 215 18.88 -0.60 6.93
CA LEU A 215 17.50 -0.73 7.41
C LEU A 215 17.48 -1.31 8.84
N ALA A 216 18.24 -2.38 9.09
CA ALA A 216 18.35 -2.96 10.42
C ALA A 216 18.92 -1.95 11.44
N HIS A 217 19.92 -1.15 11.04
CA HIS A 217 20.47 -0.10 11.90
C HIS A 217 19.43 0.98 12.24
N LEU A 218 18.66 1.46 11.27
CA LEU A 218 17.59 2.44 11.51
C LEU A 218 16.50 1.87 12.43
N TRP A 219 16.15 0.59 12.28
CA TRP A 219 15.20 -0.09 13.15
C TRP A 219 15.65 -0.12 14.60
N THR A 220 16.93 -0.41 14.85
CA THR A 220 17.47 -0.43 16.24
C THR A 220 17.63 0.97 16.80
N ARG A 221 18.03 1.96 15.97
CA ARG A 221 18.31 3.34 16.37
C ARG A 221 17.06 4.12 16.80
N PHE A 222 15.91 3.93 16.14
CA PHE A 222 14.73 4.76 16.36
C PHE A 222 13.57 4.00 17.02
N PRO A 223 13.36 4.15 18.35
CA PRO A 223 12.21 3.58 19.06
C PRO A 223 10.86 4.04 18.48
N THR A 224 10.76 5.31 18.08
CA THR A 224 9.56 5.89 17.46
C THR A 224 9.19 5.19 16.16
N LEU A 225 10.20 4.82 15.32
CA LEU A 225 9.96 4.04 14.10
C LEU A 225 9.32 2.69 14.43
N ARG A 226 9.86 1.98 15.43
CA ARG A 226 9.32 0.68 15.86
C ARG A 226 7.87 0.81 16.35
N MET A 227 7.61 1.80 17.21
CA MET A 227 6.26 2.05 17.74
C MET A 227 5.28 2.36 16.60
N ALA A 228 5.60 3.32 15.73
CA ALA A 228 4.76 3.69 14.59
C ALA A 228 4.50 2.50 13.66
N THR A 229 5.53 1.67 13.42
CA THR A 229 5.42 0.46 12.59
C THR A 229 4.50 -0.58 13.22
N PHE A 230 4.65 -0.89 14.51
CA PHE A 230 3.79 -1.86 15.19
C PHE A 230 2.34 -1.39 15.29
N VAL A 231 2.11 -0.10 15.59
CA VAL A 231 0.76 0.48 15.60
C VAL A 231 0.13 0.35 14.22
N GLN A 232 0.84 0.76 13.17
CA GLN A 232 0.29 0.70 11.82
C GLN A 232 0.13 -0.73 11.31
N ALA A 233 1.01 -1.65 11.69
CA ALA A 233 0.90 -3.07 11.38
C ALA A 233 -0.37 -3.68 12.01
N ALA A 234 -0.68 -3.37 13.27
CA ALA A 234 -1.90 -3.84 13.94
C ALA A 234 -3.16 -3.24 13.32
N LEU A 235 -3.17 -1.94 13.02
CA LEU A 235 -4.28 -1.28 12.36
C LEU A 235 -4.51 -1.82 10.94
N PHE A 236 -3.44 -2.04 10.18
CA PHE A 236 -3.54 -2.58 8.83
C PHE A 236 -3.88 -4.08 8.82
N ALA A 237 -3.49 -4.84 9.84
CA ALA A 237 -3.97 -6.20 10.07
C ALA A 237 -5.49 -6.22 10.28
N SER A 238 -6.00 -5.31 11.10
CA SER A 238 -7.43 -5.11 11.34
C SER A 238 -8.18 -4.76 10.03
N PHE A 239 -7.62 -3.88 9.23
CA PHE A 239 -8.14 -3.49 7.91
C PHE A 239 -8.19 -4.66 6.92
N THR A 240 -7.11 -5.39 6.79
CA THR A 240 -7.05 -6.52 5.86
C THR A 240 -7.91 -7.69 6.30
N ALA A 241 -8.12 -7.87 7.61
CA ALA A 241 -9.08 -8.84 8.13
C ALA A 241 -10.50 -8.56 7.59
N PHE A 242 -10.96 -7.31 7.63
CA PHE A 242 -12.23 -6.92 7.05
C PHE A 242 -12.30 -7.21 5.54
N TRP A 243 -11.36 -6.65 4.78
CA TRP A 243 -11.40 -6.74 3.32
C TRP A 243 -11.20 -8.16 2.77
N THR A 244 -10.51 -9.03 3.51
CA THR A 244 -10.34 -10.43 3.12
C THR A 244 -11.66 -11.21 3.27
N ILE A 245 -12.43 -10.94 4.32
CA ILE A 245 -13.62 -11.74 4.65
C ILE A 245 -14.90 -11.12 4.08
N LEU A 246 -14.91 -9.84 3.72
CA LEU A 246 -16.12 -9.15 3.27
C LEU A 246 -16.85 -9.90 2.14
N ALA A 247 -16.13 -10.37 1.13
CA ALA A 247 -16.74 -11.10 0.01
C ALA A 247 -17.38 -12.40 0.46
N LEU A 248 -16.72 -13.18 1.31
CA LEU A 248 -17.26 -14.42 1.87
C LEU A 248 -18.52 -14.15 2.72
N TYR A 249 -18.50 -13.08 3.51
CA TYR A 249 -19.65 -12.71 4.34
C TYR A 249 -20.86 -12.27 3.52
N LEU A 250 -20.64 -11.48 2.45
CA LEU A 250 -21.71 -11.01 1.57
C LEU A 250 -22.28 -12.14 0.71
N GLN A 251 -21.46 -13.10 0.29
CA GLN A 251 -21.89 -14.27 -0.47
C GLN A 251 -22.57 -15.33 0.40
N GLY A 252 -22.37 -15.26 1.72
CA GLY A 252 -22.99 -16.18 2.67
C GLY A 252 -24.53 -16.12 2.70
N PRO A 253 -25.18 -17.10 3.37
CA PRO A 253 -26.65 -17.28 3.37
C PRO A 253 -27.43 -16.07 3.86
N ARG A 254 -26.79 -15.20 4.64
CA ARG A 254 -27.43 -14.02 5.22
C ARG A 254 -27.78 -12.95 4.19
N PHE A 255 -26.89 -12.71 3.22
CA PHE A 255 -27.05 -11.65 2.23
C PHE A 255 -27.24 -12.19 0.82
N ASN A 256 -26.60 -13.29 0.48
CA ASN A 256 -26.63 -13.92 -0.84
C ASN A 256 -26.34 -12.90 -1.97
N LEU A 257 -25.29 -12.08 -1.77
CA LEU A 257 -24.87 -11.02 -2.70
C LEU A 257 -23.59 -11.45 -3.43
N GLY A 258 -23.44 -11.03 -4.69
CA GLY A 258 -22.33 -11.39 -5.55
C GLY A 258 -21.01 -10.64 -5.23
N ALA A 259 -19.96 -11.02 -5.93
CA ALA A 259 -18.65 -10.38 -5.84
C ALA A 259 -18.68 -8.93 -6.32
N ASP A 260 -19.59 -8.59 -7.23
CA ASP A 260 -19.84 -7.24 -7.72
C ASP A 260 -20.22 -6.29 -6.58
N VAL A 261 -21.12 -6.72 -5.68
CA VAL A 261 -21.51 -5.95 -4.50
C VAL A 261 -20.32 -5.80 -3.54
N ALA A 262 -19.55 -6.86 -3.31
CA ALA A 262 -18.32 -6.78 -2.52
C ALA A 262 -17.32 -5.77 -3.12
N GLY A 263 -17.21 -5.72 -4.45
CA GLY A 263 -16.41 -4.75 -5.19
C GLY A 263 -16.89 -3.30 -5.01
N LEU A 264 -18.21 -3.06 -4.95
CA LEU A 264 -18.79 -1.73 -4.74
C LEU A 264 -18.45 -1.14 -3.36
N PHE A 265 -18.20 -1.96 -2.35
CA PHE A 265 -17.66 -1.49 -1.07
C PHE A 265 -16.31 -0.77 -1.24
N GLY A 266 -15.55 -1.07 -2.31
CA GLY A 266 -14.34 -0.30 -2.67
C GLY A 266 -14.62 1.19 -2.89
N ILE A 267 -15.78 1.53 -3.50
CA ILE A 267 -16.21 2.93 -3.69
C ILE A 267 -16.54 3.57 -2.35
N VAL A 268 -17.19 2.83 -1.46
CA VAL A 268 -17.51 3.32 -0.10
C VAL A 268 -16.23 3.61 0.67
N GLY A 269 -15.24 2.71 0.61
CA GLY A 269 -13.92 2.87 1.25
C GLY A 269 -13.10 4.04 0.70
N ALA A 270 -13.39 4.49 -0.54
CA ALA A 270 -12.73 5.66 -1.12
C ALA A 270 -12.90 6.95 -0.31
N VAL A 271 -13.90 7.02 0.57
CA VAL A 271 -14.07 8.13 1.53
C VAL A 271 -12.80 8.32 2.39
N GLY A 272 -12.04 7.25 2.64
CA GLY A 272 -10.74 7.31 3.32
C GLY A 272 -9.71 8.23 2.63
N VAL A 273 -9.85 8.49 1.32
CA VAL A 273 -8.98 9.44 0.60
C VAL A 273 -9.10 10.86 1.18
N PHE A 274 -10.30 11.24 1.64
CA PHE A 274 -10.52 12.55 2.28
C PHE A 274 -9.95 12.62 3.71
N ALA A 275 -9.57 11.48 4.29
CA ALA A 275 -8.96 11.45 5.62
C ALA A 275 -7.60 12.16 5.63
N ALA A 276 -6.79 12.04 4.57
CA ALA A 276 -5.43 12.58 4.54
C ALA A 276 -5.35 14.12 4.72
N PRO A 277 -6.12 14.95 3.98
CA PRO A 277 -6.11 16.40 4.19
C PRO A 277 -6.66 16.82 5.56
N LEU A 278 -7.66 16.08 6.07
CA LEU A 278 -8.29 16.39 7.35
C LEU A 278 -7.35 16.00 8.51
N ALA A 279 -6.77 14.80 8.44
CA ALA A 279 -5.76 14.33 9.39
C ALA A 279 -4.54 15.26 9.44
N GLY A 280 -4.08 15.76 8.28
CA GLY A 280 -2.99 16.74 8.21
C GLY A 280 -3.32 18.02 9.00
N ARG A 281 -4.48 18.63 8.75
CA ARG A 281 -4.91 19.86 9.47
C ARG A 281 -5.04 19.64 10.98
N VAL A 282 -5.55 18.48 11.39
CA VAL A 282 -5.68 18.14 12.82
C VAL A 282 -4.30 17.88 13.43
N ALA A 283 -3.42 17.21 12.68
CA ALA A 283 -2.04 16.94 13.10
C ALA A 283 -1.22 18.24 13.27
N ASP A 284 -1.41 19.22 12.39
CA ASP A 284 -0.77 20.54 12.47
C ASP A 284 -1.20 21.30 13.74
N LYS A 285 -2.47 21.13 14.17
CA LYS A 285 -3.03 21.81 15.34
C LYS A 285 -2.78 21.10 16.66
N HIS A 286 -2.89 19.78 16.70
CA HIS A 286 -2.88 18.98 17.94
C HIS A 286 -1.71 17.98 18.01
N GLY A 287 -0.86 17.95 16.97
CA GLY A 287 0.22 17.02 16.82
C GLY A 287 -0.18 15.68 16.16
N PRO A 288 0.76 15.05 15.43
CA PRO A 288 0.47 13.83 14.68
C PRO A 288 0.10 12.64 15.61
N SER A 289 0.66 12.57 16.82
CA SER A 289 0.32 11.52 17.78
C SER A 289 -1.15 11.52 18.17
N PHE A 290 -1.78 12.69 18.30
CA PHE A 290 -3.21 12.81 18.58
C PHE A 290 -4.06 12.16 17.50
N VAL A 291 -3.70 12.37 16.24
CA VAL A 291 -4.41 11.79 15.10
C VAL A 291 -4.23 10.27 15.03
N VAL A 292 -3.04 9.76 15.36
CA VAL A 292 -2.80 8.30 15.44
C VAL A 292 -3.71 7.65 16.49
N TRP A 293 -3.84 8.28 17.67
CA TRP A 293 -4.79 7.82 18.71
C TRP A 293 -6.23 7.83 18.22
N GLY A 294 -6.66 8.92 17.59
CA GLY A 294 -7.99 9.05 17.00
C GLY A 294 -8.27 7.97 15.95
N GLY A 295 -7.30 7.70 15.06
CA GLY A 295 -7.39 6.66 14.05
C GLY A 295 -7.54 5.25 14.64
N ALA A 296 -6.77 4.94 15.71
CA ALA A 296 -6.88 3.65 16.40
C ALA A 296 -8.24 3.49 17.11
N ILE A 297 -8.75 4.56 17.74
CA ILE A 297 -10.08 4.56 18.37
C ILE A 297 -11.18 4.38 17.30
N LEU A 298 -11.10 5.12 16.18
CA LEU A 298 -12.07 4.98 15.08
C LEU A 298 -12.04 3.55 14.51
N THR A 299 -10.88 2.93 14.38
CA THR A 299 -10.76 1.52 13.97
C THR A 299 -11.50 0.60 14.93
N LEU A 300 -11.36 0.79 16.24
CA LEU A 300 -12.10 0.02 17.25
C LEU A 300 -13.61 0.26 17.15
N VAL A 301 -14.03 1.52 17.00
CA VAL A 301 -15.45 1.89 16.82
C VAL A 301 -16.04 1.21 15.58
N ALA A 302 -15.29 1.17 14.46
CA ALA A 302 -15.72 0.48 13.26
C ALA A 302 -16.03 -1.00 13.52
N TRP A 303 -15.19 -1.69 14.30
CA TRP A 303 -15.40 -3.09 14.63
C TRP A 303 -16.57 -3.31 15.61
N VAL A 304 -16.82 -2.37 16.50
CA VAL A 304 -18.06 -2.39 17.33
C VAL A 304 -19.29 -2.24 16.43
N VAL A 305 -19.27 -1.35 15.45
CA VAL A 305 -20.36 -1.19 14.46
C VAL A 305 -20.55 -2.47 13.68
N PHE A 306 -19.50 -3.09 13.15
CA PHE A 306 -19.55 -4.36 12.41
C PHE A 306 -20.11 -5.52 13.23
N GLY A 307 -19.77 -5.58 14.52
CA GLY A 307 -20.23 -6.65 15.42
C GLY A 307 -21.69 -6.47 15.88
N LEU A 308 -22.12 -5.23 16.09
CA LEU A 308 -23.46 -4.96 16.66
C LEU A 308 -24.51 -4.66 15.59
N TRP A 309 -24.14 -4.06 14.47
CA TRP A 309 -25.07 -3.68 13.42
C TRP A 309 -24.88 -4.55 12.16
N GLY A 310 -25.44 -5.75 12.22
CA GLY A 310 -25.29 -6.77 11.18
C GLY A 310 -26.12 -6.55 9.91
N ALA A 311 -26.44 -5.32 9.51
CA ALA A 311 -27.09 -4.98 8.24
C ALA A 311 -26.07 -4.36 7.26
N ILE A 312 -26.40 -4.34 5.96
CA ILE A 312 -25.57 -3.70 4.93
C ILE A 312 -25.25 -2.23 5.29
N ALA A 313 -26.21 -1.51 5.84
CA ALA A 313 -25.98 -0.13 6.31
C ALA A 313 -24.91 -0.07 7.41
N GLY A 314 -24.87 -1.03 8.33
CA GLY A 314 -23.83 -1.13 9.34
C GLY A 314 -22.44 -1.42 8.73
N LEU A 315 -22.39 -2.26 7.70
CA LEU A 315 -21.14 -2.51 6.95
C LEU A 315 -20.66 -1.24 6.22
N ILE A 316 -21.56 -0.49 5.60
CA ILE A 316 -21.23 0.77 4.91
C ILE A 316 -20.66 1.80 5.91
N VAL A 317 -21.37 2.05 7.02
CA VAL A 317 -20.92 2.99 8.05
C VAL A 317 -19.59 2.53 8.65
N GLY A 318 -19.48 1.25 8.96
CA GLY A 318 -18.26 0.68 9.52
C GLY A 318 -17.06 0.81 8.58
N VAL A 319 -17.22 0.58 7.26
CA VAL A 319 -16.15 0.77 6.25
C VAL A 319 -15.70 2.23 6.21
N ILE A 320 -16.62 3.18 6.17
CA ILE A 320 -16.29 4.61 6.16
C ILE A 320 -15.44 4.97 7.39
N VAL A 321 -15.85 4.53 8.57
CA VAL A 321 -15.14 4.80 9.83
C VAL A 321 -13.79 4.09 9.86
N LEU A 322 -13.72 2.82 9.40
CA LEU A 322 -12.50 2.02 9.33
C LEU A 322 -11.45 2.67 8.42
N ASP A 323 -11.82 2.94 7.17
CA ASP A 323 -10.92 3.52 6.18
C ASP A 323 -10.44 4.91 6.61
N PHE A 324 -11.35 5.75 7.12
CA PHE A 324 -11.00 7.07 7.63
C PHE A 324 -10.01 6.98 8.80
N GLY A 325 -10.25 6.09 9.77
CA GLY A 325 -9.38 5.89 10.93
C GLY A 325 -7.98 5.43 10.55
N ILE A 326 -7.90 4.41 9.69
CA ILE A 326 -6.62 3.81 9.28
C ILE A 326 -5.80 4.75 8.41
N GLN A 327 -6.42 5.45 7.46
CA GLN A 327 -5.73 6.41 6.61
C GLN A 327 -5.23 7.63 7.40
N SER A 328 -6.01 8.11 8.37
CA SER A 328 -5.59 9.18 9.27
C SER A 328 -4.36 8.78 10.09
N ALA A 329 -4.37 7.57 10.65
CA ALA A 329 -3.24 7.03 11.40
C ALA A 329 -2.01 6.83 10.49
N LEU A 330 -2.19 6.32 9.27
CA LEU A 330 -1.13 6.09 8.30
C LEU A 330 -0.37 7.38 7.98
N VAL A 331 -1.08 8.42 7.57
CA VAL A 331 -0.48 9.72 7.20
C VAL A 331 0.24 10.33 8.39
N SER A 332 -0.36 10.27 9.58
CA SER A 332 0.23 10.83 10.80
C SER A 332 1.45 10.04 11.29
N ASN A 333 1.45 8.72 11.19
CA ASN A 333 2.63 7.89 11.45
C ASN A 333 3.75 8.17 10.46
N GLN A 334 3.44 8.36 9.15
CA GLN A 334 4.44 8.78 8.16
C GLN A 334 5.05 10.14 8.50
N HIS A 335 4.24 11.08 8.97
CA HIS A 335 4.76 12.37 9.43
C HIS A 335 5.76 12.19 10.59
N LEU A 336 5.41 11.38 11.60
CA LEU A 336 6.30 11.07 12.72
C LEU A 336 7.64 10.46 12.27
N ILE A 337 7.61 9.45 11.41
CA ILE A 337 8.84 8.77 10.99
C ILE A 337 9.71 9.62 10.06
N TYR A 338 9.11 10.48 9.22
CA TYR A 338 9.88 11.34 8.31
C TYR A 338 10.58 12.51 9.04
N ALA A 339 10.16 12.83 10.25
CA ALA A 339 10.81 13.81 11.11
C ALA A 339 12.09 13.26 11.78
N LEU A 340 12.27 11.92 11.84
CA LEU A 340 13.39 11.28 12.56
C LEU A 340 14.74 11.51 11.88
N ASP A 341 14.79 11.44 10.54
CA ASP A 341 16.02 11.65 9.76
C ASP A 341 15.64 12.02 8.32
N GLN A 342 15.94 13.26 7.95
CA GLN A 342 15.62 13.79 6.61
C GLN A 342 16.36 13.07 5.47
N GLN A 343 17.60 12.58 5.73
CA GLN A 343 18.41 11.89 4.73
C GLN A 343 18.03 10.41 4.59
N ALA A 344 17.36 9.84 5.60
CA ALA A 344 16.94 8.45 5.62
C ALA A 344 15.46 8.23 5.32
N ARG A 345 14.69 9.25 4.93
CA ARG A 345 13.23 9.17 4.73
C ARG A 345 12.77 7.99 3.89
N SER A 346 13.43 7.72 2.76
CA SER A 346 13.08 6.58 1.90
C SER A 346 13.25 5.25 2.64
N ARG A 347 14.36 5.08 3.36
CA ARG A 347 14.65 3.85 4.13
C ARG A 347 13.72 3.69 5.34
N LEU A 348 13.40 4.79 6.02
CA LEU A 348 12.41 4.80 7.11
C LEU A 348 11.03 4.37 6.60
N ASN A 349 10.61 4.90 5.43
CA ASN A 349 9.36 4.50 4.80
C ASN A 349 9.37 3.03 4.36
N THR A 350 10.48 2.52 3.83
CA THR A 350 10.64 1.11 3.47
C THR A 350 10.36 0.21 4.68
N ILE A 351 10.98 0.49 5.83
CA ILE A 351 10.79 -0.29 7.06
C ILE A 351 9.33 -0.22 7.52
N PHE A 352 8.79 0.98 7.57
CA PHE A 352 7.43 1.25 8.02
C PHE A 352 6.38 0.54 7.15
N MET A 353 6.47 0.70 5.84
CA MET A 353 5.54 0.08 4.89
C MET A 353 5.69 -1.45 4.86
N THR A 354 6.93 -1.97 4.94
CA THR A 354 7.17 -3.41 5.06
C THR A 354 6.47 -3.98 6.30
N GLY A 355 6.64 -3.35 7.45
CA GLY A 355 5.99 -3.77 8.69
C GLY A 355 4.47 -3.67 8.61
N MET A 356 3.94 -2.63 8.00
CA MET A 356 2.50 -2.47 7.75
C MET A 356 1.94 -3.64 6.92
N PHE A 357 2.57 -3.97 5.79
CA PHE A 357 2.11 -5.06 4.91
C PHE A 357 2.34 -6.46 5.51
N LEU A 358 3.37 -6.65 6.34
CA LEU A 358 3.50 -7.87 7.15
C LEU A 358 2.33 -8.00 8.13
N GLY A 359 1.94 -6.89 8.78
CA GLY A 359 0.72 -6.83 9.58
C GLY A 359 -0.51 -7.18 8.76
N GLY A 360 -0.65 -6.64 7.55
CA GLY A 360 -1.73 -6.95 6.63
C GLY A 360 -1.80 -8.43 6.25
N SER A 361 -0.66 -9.04 5.93
CA SER A 361 -0.58 -10.47 5.65
C SER A 361 -1.01 -11.31 6.86
N PHE A 362 -0.52 -10.96 8.05
CA PHE A 362 -0.93 -11.61 9.30
C PHE A 362 -2.44 -11.47 9.54
N GLY A 363 -2.98 -10.25 9.42
CA GLY A 363 -4.41 -9.97 9.60
C GLY A 363 -5.30 -10.77 8.64
N SER A 364 -4.92 -10.85 7.37
CA SER A 364 -5.60 -11.67 6.37
C SER A 364 -5.57 -13.17 6.74
N ALA A 365 -4.40 -13.71 7.12
CA ALA A 365 -4.26 -15.11 7.50
C ALA A 365 -5.09 -15.49 8.73
N VAL A 366 -5.03 -14.68 9.79
CA VAL A 366 -5.77 -14.97 11.02
C VAL A 366 -7.27 -14.73 10.83
N ALA A 367 -7.67 -13.81 9.95
CA ALA A 367 -9.08 -13.56 9.64
C ALA A 367 -9.75 -14.79 9.00
N THR A 368 -9.06 -15.52 8.13
CA THR A 368 -9.60 -16.76 7.54
C THR A 368 -9.81 -17.86 8.59
N VAL A 369 -8.89 -17.94 9.55
CA VAL A 369 -9.06 -18.86 10.70
C VAL A 369 -10.22 -18.41 11.60
N ALA A 370 -10.31 -17.11 11.91
CA ALA A 370 -11.41 -16.58 12.71
C ALA A 370 -12.79 -16.79 12.02
N TRP A 371 -12.83 -16.65 10.71
CA TRP A 371 -14.00 -16.92 9.88
C TRP A 371 -14.44 -18.39 9.96
N SER A 372 -13.51 -19.33 9.82
CA SER A 372 -13.81 -20.77 9.88
C SER A 372 -14.29 -21.26 11.25
N GLN A 373 -13.92 -20.56 12.33
CA GLN A 373 -14.25 -20.95 13.71
C GLN A 373 -15.47 -20.21 14.28
N GLY A 374 -15.71 -18.97 13.86
CA GLY A 374 -16.73 -18.12 14.48
C GLY A 374 -17.41 -17.18 13.51
N GLU A 375 -17.30 -17.45 12.20
CA GLU A 375 -17.91 -16.65 11.13
C GLU A 375 -17.64 -15.14 11.32
N TRP A 376 -18.61 -14.29 11.02
CA TRP A 376 -18.47 -12.84 11.14
C TRP A 376 -18.21 -12.36 12.58
N THR A 377 -18.75 -13.06 13.56
CA THR A 377 -18.51 -12.73 14.98
C THR A 377 -17.04 -12.94 15.36
N GLY A 378 -16.44 -14.05 14.94
CA GLY A 378 -15.02 -14.33 15.14
C GLY A 378 -14.12 -13.27 14.51
N VAL A 379 -14.43 -12.86 13.27
CA VAL A 379 -13.69 -11.80 12.56
C VAL A 379 -13.86 -10.45 13.23
N SER A 380 -15.07 -10.12 13.72
CA SER A 380 -15.32 -8.86 14.42
C SER A 380 -14.55 -8.75 15.73
N ILE A 381 -14.48 -9.84 16.50
CA ILE A 381 -13.68 -9.93 17.72
C ILE A 381 -12.19 -9.77 17.38
N LEU A 382 -11.69 -10.49 16.38
CA LEU A 382 -10.30 -10.40 15.94
C LEU A 382 -9.93 -8.96 15.54
N GLY A 383 -10.74 -8.32 14.70
CA GLY A 383 -10.48 -6.96 14.24
C GLY A 383 -10.48 -5.93 15.38
N GLY A 384 -11.42 -6.08 16.33
CA GLY A 384 -11.45 -5.28 17.56
C GLY A 384 -10.20 -5.52 18.44
N MET A 385 -9.78 -6.77 18.62
CA MET A 385 -8.55 -7.10 19.36
C MET A 385 -7.30 -6.47 18.71
N LEU A 386 -7.18 -6.50 17.39
CA LEU A 386 -6.07 -5.87 16.68
C LEU A 386 -6.05 -4.35 16.88
N ALA A 387 -7.22 -3.70 16.89
CA ALA A 387 -7.34 -2.27 17.21
C ALA A 387 -6.94 -1.99 18.67
N ILE A 388 -7.33 -2.83 19.62
CA ILE A 388 -6.92 -2.74 21.02
C ILE A 388 -5.40 -2.93 21.17
N ILE A 389 -4.80 -3.87 20.44
CA ILE A 389 -3.33 -4.05 20.43
C ILE A 389 -2.65 -2.76 19.97
N ALA A 390 -3.15 -2.11 18.91
CA ALA A 390 -2.60 -0.82 18.47
C ALA A 390 -2.68 0.25 19.58
N LEU A 391 -3.81 0.35 20.28
CA LEU A 391 -3.98 1.26 21.42
C LEU A 391 -3.03 0.92 22.58
N LEU A 392 -2.87 -0.36 22.91
CA LEU A 392 -1.92 -0.79 23.96
C LEU A 392 -0.48 -0.42 23.61
N VAL A 393 -0.06 -0.61 22.36
CA VAL A 393 1.28 -0.21 21.90
C VAL A 393 1.47 1.32 22.05
N LEU A 394 0.45 2.12 21.77
CA LEU A 394 0.49 3.57 21.97
C LEU A 394 0.62 3.95 23.45
N VAL A 395 -0.13 3.30 24.36
CA VAL A 395 -0.03 3.52 25.82
C VAL A 395 1.37 3.22 26.32
N LEU A 396 1.91 2.04 25.97
CA LEU A 396 3.23 1.59 26.41
C LEU A 396 4.35 2.50 25.85
N GLY A 397 4.20 2.98 24.63
CA GLY A 397 5.14 3.92 24.02
C GLY A 397 5.19 5.27 24.74
N ARG A 398 4.04 5.80 25.15
CA ARG A 398 3.93 7.07 25.89
C ARG A 398 4.61 7.00 27.25
N ASN A 399 4.42 5.91 27.98
CA ASN A 399 5.01 5.72 29.29
C ASN A 399 6.54 5.68 29.26
N ARG A 400 7.13 5.11 28.20
CA ARG A 400 8.59 5.07 28.02
C ARG A 400 9.19 6.43 27.72
N SER A 401 8.51 7.29 26.98
CA SER A 401 8.99 8.65 26.69
C SER A 401 8.93 9.55 27.94
N SER A 402 7.88 9.44 28.76
CA SER A 402 7.76 10.17 30.02
C SER A 402 8.82 9.74 31.04
N ALA A 403 9.13 8.43 31.16
CA ALA A 403 10.15 7.92 32.06
C ALA A 403 11.59 8.30 31.64
N ALA A 404 11.83 8.54 30.32
CA ALA A 404 13.12 9.01 29.85
C ALA A 404 13.34 10.51 30.11
N SER A 405 12.27 11.32 30.03
CA SER A 405 12.30 12.77 30.33
C SER A 405 12.57 13.03 31.81
N SER A 406 11.93 12.28 32.71
CA SER A 406 12.11 12.45 34.17
C SER A 406 13.51 12.08 34.68
N LYS A 407 14.25 11.22 33.94
CA LYS A 407 15.65 10.87 34.27
C LYS A 407 16.66 11.95 33.85
N HIS A 408 16.32 12.80 32.89
CA HIS A 408 17.18 13.90 32.42
C HIS A 408 16.97 15.20 33.22
N GLU A 409 15.84 15.37 33.92
CA GLU A 409 15.57 16.51 34.79
C GLU A 409 16.08 16.30 36.24
N GLY A 410 16.50 15.07 36.59
CA GLY A 410 17.00 14.71 37.93
C GLY A 410 18.52 14.49 38.01
N SER A 411 19.28 14.76 36.94
CA SER A 411 20.76 14.72 36.88
C SER A 411 21.33 16.10 36.54
#